data_fc176ed09368c0b9db390ecafd73ac4b
#
_entry.id   fc176ed09368c0b9db390ecafd73ac4b
#
_cell.length_a   1.000
_cell.length_b   1.000
_cell.length_c   1.000
_cell.angle_alpha   90.00
_cell.angle_beta   90.00
_cell.angle_gamma   90.00
#
_symmetry.space_group_name_H-M   'P 1'
#
loop_
_entity.id
_entity.type
_entity.pdbx_description
1 polymer ?
#
loop_
_entity_poly.entity_id
_entity_poly.type
_entity_poly.pdbx_seq_one_letter_code
_entity_poly.pdbx_strand_id
1 'polypeptide(L)'
;LEHVDDSHKVMTEFYRVMKPGGWGIFQVPIDTSNPITEEDKSVTNPKERERLYWQDDHLRLFGLDYGKKLAAAGFKVTESDFINELSPELVERYALPKGEIVYFCEKS
;
A
#
# COMPACT_ATOMS: atom_id res chain seq x y z
N LEU A 1 1.79 0.74 -6.52
CA LEU A 1 0.70 -0.26 -6.66
C LEU A 1 -0.59 0.36 -7.17
N GLU A 2 -0.85 1.62 -6.85
CA GLU A 2 -2.03 2.35 -7.34
C GLU A 2 -1.96 2.71 -8.82
N HIS A 3 -0.78 2.63 -9.43
CA HIS A 3 -0.52 2.97 -10.84
C HIS A 3 -0.51 1.77 -11.78
N VAL A 4 -0.57 0.54 -11.28
CA VAL A 4 -0.45 -0.67 -12.10
C VAL A 4 -1.80 -1.31 -12.37
N ASP A 5 -1.95 -2.00 -13.52
CA ASP A 5 -3.21 -2.62 -13.91
C ASP A 5 -3.66 -3.73 -12.97
N ASP A 6 -2.72 -4.56 -12.51
CA ASP A 6 -3.00 -5.69 -11.61
C ASP A 6 -2.10 -5.61 -10.38
N SER A 7 -2.62 -5.03 -9.30
CA SER A 7 -1.88 -4.85 -8.06
C SER A 7 -1.54 -6.19 -7.39
N HIS A 8 -2.44 -7.17 -7.45
CA HIS A 8 -2.19 -8.49 -6.85
C HIS A 8 -1.02 -9.19 -7.54
N LYS A 9 -0.96 -9.13 -8.87
CA LYS A 9 0.14 -9.71 -9.63
C LYS A 9 1.48 -9.06 -9.26
N VAL A 10 1.52 -7.74 -9.13
CA VAL A 10 2.74 -7.01 -8.74
C VAL A 10 3.14 -7.36 -7.32
N MET A 11 2.20 -7.42 -6.38
CA MET A 11 2.46 -7.85 -5.00
C MET A 11 3.05 -9.26 -4.96
N THR A 12 2.49 -10.19 -5.74
CA THR A 12 2.97 -11.57 -5.84
C THR A 12 4.38 -11.63 -6.41
N GLU A 13 4.71 -10.81 -7.42
CA GLU A 13 6.04 -10.71 -7.98
C GLU A 13 7.05 -10.13 -6.98
N PHE A 14 6.68 -9.11 -6.21
CA PHE A 14 7.53 -8.60 -5.14
C PHE A 14 7.84 -9.69 -4.11
N TYR A 15 6.83 -10.47 -3.73
CA TYR A 15 7.04 -11.60 -2.82
C TYR A 15 7.98 -12.64 -3.42
N ARG A 16 7.79 -12.98 -4.70
CA ARG A 16 8.60 -13.98 -5.39
C ARG A 16 10.08 -13.62 -5.41
N VAL A 17 10.41 -12.35 -5.71
CA VAL A 17 11.81 -11.92 -5.85
C VAL A 17 12.47 -11.61 -4.51
N MET A 18 11.70 -11.42 -3.45
CA MET A 18 12.24 -11.16 -2.12
C MET A 18 12.90 -12.43 -1.55
N LYS A 19 14.05 -12.27 -0.94
CA LYS A 19 14.75 -13.40 -0.29
C LYS A 19 14.00 -13.82 0.98
N PRO A 20 14.01 -15.13 1.33
CA PRO A 20 13.50 -15.57 2.63
C PRO A 20 14.17 -14.81 3.77
N GLY A 21 13.39 -14.36 4.74
CA GLY A 21 13.84 -13.49 5.82
C GLY A 21 13.93 -12.02 5.43
N GLY A 22 13.69 -11.69 4.17
CA GLY A 22 13.64 -10.29 3.71
C GLY A 22 12.39 -9.56 4.17
N TRP A 23 12.43 -8.24 4.10
CA TRP A 23 11.31 -7.39 4.50
C TRP A 23 11.25 -6.13 3.63
N GLY A 24 10.10 -5.47 3.68
CA GLY A 24 9.91 -4.20 3.00
C GLY A 24 8.74 -3.44 3.59
N ILE A 25 8.68 -2.15 3.30
CA ILE A 25 7.57 -1.28 3.65
C ILE A 25 6.91 -0.86 2.35
N PHE A 26 5.63 -1.20 2.18
CA PHE A 26 4.88 -0.90 0.96
C PHE A 26 3.77 0.09 1.28
N GLN A 27 4.03 1.37 1.06
CA GLN A 27 3.09 2.43 1.35
C GLN A 27 2.37 2.90 0.09
N VAL A 28 1.06 3.13 0.24
CA VAL A 28 0.19 3.70 -0.80
C VAL A 28 -0.78 4.66 -0.12
N PRO A 29 -1.38 5.60 -0.85
CA PRO A 29 -2.49 6.39 -0.30
C PRO A 29 -3.65 5.47 0.12
N ILE A 30 -4.12 5.62 1.35
CA ILE A 30 -5.21 4.82 1.91
C ILE A 30 -6.36 5.74 2.31
N ASP A 31 -7.57 5.40 1.88
CA ASP A 31 -8.79 6.01 2.42
C ASP A 31 -9.21 5.25 3.67
N THR A 32 -8.87 5.78 4.85
CA THR A 32 -9.16 5.14 6.13
C THR A 32 -10.65 5.13 6.47
N SER A 33 -11.47 5.88 5.74
CA SER A 33 -12.92 5.88 5.89
C SER A 33 -13.59 4.74 5.11
N ASN A 34 -12.84 4.04 4.26
CA ASN A 34 -13.37 2.99 3.39
C ASN A 34 -12.72 1.64 3.75
N PRO A 35 -13.51 0.65 4.21
CA PRO A 35 -12.95 -0.66 4.54
C PRO A 35 -12.52 -1.48 3.31
N ILE A 36 -12.94 -1.11 2.11
CA ILE A 36 -12.70 -1.84 0.87
C ILE A 36 -12.03 -0.94 -0.16
N THR A 37 -11.02 -1.48 -0.85
CA THR A 37 -10.36 -0.79 -1.97
C THR A 37 -11.37 -0.52 -3.09
N GLU A 38 -11.38 0.72 -3.58
CA GLU A 38 -12.19 1.10 -4.73
C GLU A 38 -11.38 0.94 -6.01
N GLU A 39 -11.90 0.15 -6.93
CA GLU A 39 -11.30 -0.08 -8.23
C GLU A 39 -12.40 -0.39 -9.25
N ASP A 40 -12.49 0.43 -10.28
CA ASP A 40 -13.41 0.22 -11.39
C ASP A 40 -12.64 0.36 -12.70
N LYS A 41 -12.41 -0.75 -13.38
CA LYS A 41 -11.64 -0.78 -14.62
C LYS A 41 -12.33 -0.06 -15.78
N SER A 42 -13.63 0.24 -15.67
CA SER A 42 -14.34 1.04 -16.65
C SER A 42 -13.99 2.53 -16.56
N VAL A 43 -13.38 2.96 -15.46
CA VAL A 43 -12.95 4.35 -15.27
C VAL A 43 -11.64 4.57 -16.00
N THR A 44 -11.69 5.25 -17.14
CA THR A 44 -10.52 5.54 -17.97
C THR A 44 -10.23 7.03 -18.11
N ASN A 45 -11.18 7.89 -17.73
CA ASN A 45 -11.02 9.33 -17.82
C ASN A 45 -10.15 9.86 -16.68
N PRO A 46 -9.06 10.63 -16.98
CA PRO A 46 -8.17 11.14 -15.93
C PRO A 46 -8.88 12.00 -14.88
N LYS A 47 -9.88 12.81 -15.27
CA LYS A 47 -10.62 13.63 -14.32
C LYS A 47 -11.46 12.79 -13.35
N GLU A 48 -12.04 11.70 -13.84
CA GLU A 48 -12.77 10.75 -12.98
C GLU A 48 -11.80 10.01 -12.04
N ARG A 49 -10.63 9.64 -12.51
CA ARG A 49 -9.59 9.04 -11.68
C ARG A 49 -9.14 9.98 -10.57
N GLU A 50 -8.94 11.26 -10.88
CA GLU A 50 -8.59 12.27 -9.89
C GLU A 50 -9.68 12.41 -8.82
N ARG A 51 -10.93 12.44 -9.24
CA ARG A 51 -12.08 12.53 -8.33
C ARG A 51 -12.22 11.30 -7.43
N LEU A 52 -12.06 10.11 -7.99
CA LEU A 52 -12.28 8.84 -7.29
C LEU A 52 -11.05 8.34 -6.55
N TYR A 53 -9.87 8.53 -7.13
CA TYR A 53 -8.63 7.91 -6.66
C TYR A 53 -7.55 8.93 -6.29
N TRP A 54 -7.93 10.21 -6.20
CA TRP A 54 -7.12 11.34 -5.75
C TRP A 54 -6.05 11.84 -6.74
N GLN A 55 -5.68 11.05 -7.74
CA GLN A 55 -4.77 11.47 -8.81
C GLN A 55 -5.23 10.90 -10.16
N ASP A 56 -4.91 11.61 -11.23
CA ASP A 56 -5.37 11.28 -12.59
C ASP A 56 -4.75 10.01 -13.17
N ASP A 57 -3.62 9.57 -12.64
CA ASP A 57 -2.93 8.36 -13.06
C ASP A 57 -3.12 7.18 -12.10
N HIS A 58 -3.91 7.34 -11.04
CA HIS A 58 -4.25 6.25 -10.13
C HIS A 58 -5.37 5.39 -10.71
N LEU A 59 -5.18 4.06 -10.69
CA LEU A 59 -6.14 3.10 -11.20
C LEU A 59 -7.09 2.59 -10.10
N ARG A 60 -6.79 2.86 -8.85
CA ARG A 60 -7.59 2.49 -7.69
C ARG A 60 -7.26 3.35 -6.48
N LEU A 61 -8.15 3.33 -5.50
CA LEU A 61 -7.90 3.92 -4.18
C LEU A 61 -8.00 2.80 -3.15
N PHE A 62 -6.89 2.50 -2.49
CA PHE A 62 -6.86 1.44 -1.48
C PHE A 62 -7.62 1.87 -0.23
N GLY A 63 -8.37 0.91 0.33
CA GLY A 63 -9.04 1.03 1.61
C GLY A 63 -8.29 0.30 2.72
N LEU A 64 -8.96 0.11 3.86
CA LEU A 64 -8.38 -0.59 5.02
C LEU A 64 -8.06 -2.06 4.75
N ASP A 65 -8.55 -2.63 3.65
CA ASP A 65 -8.26 -4.00 3.23
C ASP A 65 -6.89 -4.17 2.56
N TYR A 66 -6.11 -3.10 2.44
CA TYR A 66 -4.81 -3.14 1.77
C TYR A 66 -3.86 -4.18 2.39
N GLY A 67 -3.79 -4.25 3.72
CA GLY A 67 -2.98 -5.25 4.41
C GLY A 67 -3.38 -6.68 4.08
N LYS A 68 -4.68 -6.94 3.95
CA LYS A 68 -5.21 -8.26 3.55
C LYS A 68 -4.80 -8.62 2.13
N LYS A 69 -4.74 -7.64 1.24
CA LYS A 69 -4.29 -7.84 -0.14
C LYS A 69 -2.81 -8.22 -0.19
N LEU A 70 -1.97 -7.58 0.59
CA LEU A 70 -0.56 -7.94 0.73
C LEU A 70 -0.39 -9.34 1.30
N ALA A 71 -1.17 -9.69 2.33
CA ALA A 71 -1.14 -11.03 2.92
C ALA A 71 -1.56 -12.11 1.92
N ALA A 72 -2.54 -11.82 1.07
CA ALA A 72 -2.97 -12.73 0.03
C ALA A 72 -1.88 -13.01 -1.01
N ALA A 73 -0.93 -12.09 -1.18
CA ALA A 73 0.23 -12.30 -2.06
C ALA A 73 1.33 -13.15 -1.42
N GLY A 74 1.23 -13.45 -0.13
CA GLY A 74 2.15 -14.32 0.59
C GLY A 74 2.89 -13.67 1.76
N PHE A 75 2.86 -12.36 1.87
CA PHE A 75 3.59 -11.63 2.92
C PHE A 75 3.00 -11.87 4.30
N LYS A 76 3.89 -11.90 5.31
CA LYS A 76 3.50 -11.67 6.69
C LYS A 76 3.41 -10.16 6.89
N VAL A 77 2.21 -9.65 7.09
CA VAL A 77 1.95 -8.21 7.16
C VAL A 77 1.75 -7.77 8.59
N THR A 78 2.47 -6.74 9.00
CA THR A 78 2.26 -6.04 10.25
C THR A 78 1.80 -4.63 9.94
N GLU A 79 0.59 -4.30 10.33
CA GLU A 79 0.05 -2.95 10.26
C GLU A 79 0.36 -2.25 11.58
N SER A 80 1.01 -1.11 11.54
CA SER A 80 1.43 -0.42 12.76
C SER A 80 1.41 1.09 12.60
N ASP A 81 0.99 1.75 13.66
CA ASP A 81 1.15 3.20 13.81
C ASP A 81 2.38 3.55 14.65
N PHE A 82 3.26 2.57 14.89
CA PHE A 82 4.44 2.72 15.73
C PHE A 82 5.38 3.85 15.31
N ILE A 83 5.22 4.32 14.08
CA ILE A 83 6.03 5.44 13.58
C ILE A 83 5.93 6.67 14.47
N ASN A 84 4.80 6.84 15.17
CA ASN A 84 4.62 7.92 16.14
C ASN A 84 5.47 7.72 17.39
N GLU A 85 5.95 6.51 17.62
CA GLU A 85 6.81 6.12 18.74
C GLU A 85 8.29 6.16 18.35
N LEU A 86 8.60 6.26 17.05
CA LEU A 86 9.98 6.36 16.58
C LEU A 86 10.55 7.77 16.83
N SER A 87 11.87 7.84 16.97
CA SER A 87 12.52 9.13 17.06
C SER A 87 12.34 9.92 15.77
N PRO A 88 12.26 11.27 15.85
CA PRO A 88 12.19 12.11 14.65
C PRO A 88 13.31 11.84 13.65
N GLU A 89 14.49 11.49 14.13
CA GLU A 89 15.65 11.15 13.29
C GLU A 89 15.38 9.93 12.42
N LEU A 90 14.78 8.85 12.98
CA LEU A 90 14.43 7.66 12.22
C LEU A 90 13.32 7.93 11.22
N VAL A 91 12.33 8.72 11.60
CA VAL A 91 11.25 9.12 10.72
C VAL A 91 11.78 9.86 9.50
N GLU A 92 12.66 10.83 9.72
CA GLU A 92 13.30 11.60 8.66
C GLU A 92 14.21 10.74 7.79
N ARG A 93 15.05 9.90 8.40
CA ARG A 93 16.00 9.03 7.69
C ARG A 93 15.31 8.08 6.70
N TYR A 94 14.17 7.53 7.07
CA TYR A 94 13.42 6.58 6.23
C TYR A 94 12.27 7.23 5.47
N ALA A 95 12.11 8.55 5.57
CA ALA A 95 11.04 9.31 4.92
C ALA A 95 9.65 8.72 5.22
N LEU A 96 9.42 8.27 6.46
CA LEU A 96 8.16 7.65 6.85
C LEU A 96 7.10 8.72 7.12
N PRO A 97 5.84 8.52 6.65
CA PRO A 97 4.76 9.47 6.89
C PRO A 97 4.28 9.40 8.33
N LYS A 98 4.12 10.56 8.98
CA LYS A 98 3.56 10.66 10.32
C LYS A 98 2.05 10.50 10.28
N GLY A 99 1.48 9.81 11.26
CA GLY A 99 0.05 9.64 11.40
C GLY A 99 -0.59 8.63 10.46
N GLU A 100 0.20 7.94 9.65
CA GLU A 100 -0.26 6.89 8.76
C GLU A 100 0.08 5.50 9.31
N ILE A 101 -0.71 4.51 8.88
CA ILE A 101 -0.41 3.10 9.18
C ILE A 101 0.77 2.66 8.31
N VAL A 102 1.78 2.06 8.92
CA VAL A 102 2.93 1.50 8.21
C VAL A 102 2.65 0.02 7.94
N TYR A 103 2.77 -0.38 6.67
CA TYR A 103 2.59 -1.76 6.24
C TYR A 103 3.94 -2.43 6.09
N PHE A 104 4.35 -3.10 7.16
CA PHE A 104 5.61 -3.82 7.22
C PHE A 104 5.38 -5.25 6.75
N CYS A 105 6.07 -5.65 5.67
CA CYS A 105 5.86 -6.93 5.00
C CYS A 105 7.13 -7.77 5.07
N GLU A 106 6.97 -9.03 5.48
CA GLU A 106 8.08 -9.97 5.64
C GLU A 106 7.83 -11.22 4.81
N LYS A 107 8.91 -11.80 4.29
CA LYS A 107 8.90 -13.12 3.68
C LYS A 107 9.52 -14.11 4.66
N SER A 108 8.72 -15.05 5.11
CA SER A 108 9.16 -16.11 6.02
C SER A 108 9.99 -17.19 5.33
#